data_1cdadd4ed7ca7c23910a1776ca698684
#
_entry.id   1cdadd4ed7ca7c23910a1776ca698684
#
_cell.length_a   1.000
_cell.length_b   1.000
_cell.length_c   1.000
_cell.angle_alpha   90.00
_cell.angle_beta   90.00
_cell.angle_gamma   90.00
#
_symmetry.space_group_name_H-M   'P 1'
#
loop_
_entity.id
_entity.type
_entity.pdbx_description
1 polymer ?
#
loop_
_entity_poly.entity_id
_entity_poly.type
_entity_poly.pdbx_seq_one_letter_code
_entity_poly.pdbx_strand_id
1 'polypeptide(L)'
;MSSEFRICLTLLLLTCCGCQSGAQVHSDSVALNEPARAELNSTPPLEVPALEVSALETSDEEISESSSPEIQEVSLTVSEADNNDDPLSPPPAYHNSLNVYETISQALVGNPSLVALREMENVGVATVGVAETYPFNPWVQVQATPGQYGSNGQAAGSTYHYVLMMQQIQLAHQQQFREDAAYSSLNSIRWNISQSELQTTSTAAQLYFTVLYRRGLLEIARASQDNNSSLLQALTKRYEAGDLSAADLATVRIDTRSTSQQLRLAEANYQTALRNLRNQLGLDPDSPVDFRGDLRDIQWRMPSAETAQQWQPEVYQQQIADLSDEKAWIASWAACRPDVQVAHADIDVASANLNLASANKVPDLIIGPYYQKDASSLTHYGLRAQMDIPVINTGRPMERQRMAEFNQKTTFWRQTLLRAELEAQAAYERYKVAHQLYERERGLTSKELPQELQSLEKQFEIGEVDVVRIIQARTSILQNQRAHLDLVNELAQSAALLVGASGMPLELMISP
;
A
#
# COMPACT_ATOMS: atom_id res chain seq x y z
N MET A 1 -11.25 7.43 17.27
CA MET A 1 -10.66 8.40 16.32
C MET A 1 -11.07 9.79 16.79
N SER A 2 -10.09 10.59 17.17
CA SER A 2 -10.32 11.88 17.82
C SER A 2 -10.89 12.92 16.84
N SER A 3 -11.69 13.84 17.36
CA SER A 3 -12.35 14.93 16.63
C SER A 3 -11.40 15.86 15.85
N GLU A 4 -10.11 15.82 16.13
CA GLU A 4 -9.10 16.67 15.49
C GLU A 4 -8.74 16.23 14.05
N PHE A 5 -8.90 14.95 13.74
CA PHE A 5 -8.67 14.45 12.39
C PHE A 5 -9.77 14.88 11.40
N ARG A 6 -10.97 15.18 11.91
CA ARG A 6 -12.08 15.72 11.09
C ARG A 6 -11.88 17.18 10.68
N ILE A 7 -11.20 17.98 11.49
CA ILE A 7 -11.02 19.43 11.23
C ILE A 7 -9.89 19.68 10.20
N CYS A 8 -8.88 18.84 10.16
CA CYS A 8 -7.78 19.00 9.19
C CYS A 8 -8.18 18.62 7.75
N LEU A 9 -9.12 17.66 7.59
CA LEU A 9 -9.62 17.25 6.29
C LEU A 9 -10.57 18.26 5.65
N THR A 10 -11.33 19.03 6.47
CA THR A 10 -12.29 20.05 5.99
C THR A 10 -11.63 21.35 5.55
N LEU A 11 -10.45 21.69 6.06
CA LEU A 11 -9.76 22.95 5.69
C LEU A 11 -8.98 22.86 4.37
N LEU A 12 -8.59 21.66 3.94
CA LEU A 12 -7.85 21.47 2.68
C LEU A 12 -8.75 21.43 1.44
N LEU A 13 -10.05 21.22 1.61
CA LEU A 13 -11.02 21.07 0.50
C LEU A 13 -11.76 22.36 0.11
N LEU A 14 -11.61 23.42 0.88
CA LEU A 14 -12.29 24.70 0.59
C LEU A 14 -11.60 25.60 -0.44
N THR A 15 -10.42 25.22 -0.95
CA THR A 15 -9.66 26.03 -1.92
C THR A 15 -9.80 25.61 -3.38
N CYS A 16 -10.53 24.54 -3.71
CA CYS A 16 -10.68 24.05 -5.09
C CYS A 16 -12.02 24.34 -5.77
N CYS A 17 -12.90 25.12 -5.19
CA CYS A 17 -14.18 25.51 -5.81
C CYS A 17 -14.18 26.96 -6.31
N GLY A 18 -13.56 27.19 -7.48
CA GLY A 18 -13.65 28.49 -8.12
C GLY A 18 -12.97 28.56 -9.48
N CYS A 19 -13.53 27.97 -10.50
CA CYS A 19 -13.44 28.38 -11.92
C CYS A 19 -14.32 27.49 -12.79
N GLN A 20 -15.62 27.83 -12.85
CA GLN A 20 -16.44 27.50 -14.01
C GLN A 20 -16.46 28.71 -14.92
N SER A 21 -15.71 28.66 -16.01
CA SER A 21 -15.99 29.49 -17.18
C SER A 21 -16.22 28.57 -18.39
N GLY A 22 -17.44 28.62 -18.92
CA GLY A 22 -17.87 27.82 -20.05
C GLY A 22 -17.08 28.16 -21.31
N ALA A 23 -16.59 27.16 -21.96
CA ALA A 23 -16.21 27.19 -23.35
C ALA A 23 -17.06 26.16 -24.09
N GLN A 24 -17.99 26.66 -24.90
CA GLN A 24 -18.69 25.84 -25.89
C GLN A 24 -17.69 25.34 -26.91
N VAL A 25 -17.54 24.01 -26.99
CA VAL A 25 -16.77 23.38 -28.06
C VAL A 25 -17.73 23.01 -29.17
N HIS A 26 -17.54 23.64 -30.32
CA HIS A 26 -18.15 23.26 -31.58
C HIS A 26 -17.69 21.86 -31.99
N SER A 27 -18.65 21.01 -32.27
CA SER A 27 -18.41 19.68 -32.80
C SER A 27 -18.22 19.75 -34.32
N ASP A 28 -16.97 19.75 -34.78
CA ASP A 28 -16.64 19.44 -36.16
C ASP A 28 -16.27 17.96 -36.27
N SER A 29 -17.08 17.22 -36.98
CA SER A 29 -16.90 15.83 -37.34
C SER A 29 -15.76 15.70 -38.35
N VAL A 30 -14.59 15.21 -37.90
CA VAL A 30 -13.50 14.78 -38.79
C VAL A 30 -13.60 13.27 -39.01
N ALA A 31 -13.82 12.88 -40.27
CA ALA A 31 -13.83 11.51 -40.73
C ALA A 31 -12.47 10.83 -40.49
N LEU A 32 -12.49 9.72 -39.77
CA LEU A 32 -11.32 8.85 -39.57
C LEU A 32 -11.06 8.05 -40.84
N ASN A 33 -9.96 8.38 -41.52
CA ASN A 33 -9.33 7.53 -42.51
C ASN A 33 -8.57 6.40 -41.80
N GLU A 34 -8.89 5.15 -42.14
CA GLU A 34 -8.13 3.98 -41.75
C GLU A 34 -6.67 4.06 -42.26
N PRO A 35 -5.65 3.83 -41.41
CA PRO A 35 -4.32 3.58 -41.92
C PRO A 35 -4.11 2.08 -42.20
N ALA A 36 -3.54 1.83 -43.37
CA ALA A 36 -3.18 0.55 -43.90
C ALA A 36 -2.29 -0.28 -42.94
N ARG A 37 -2.59 -1.57 -42.94
CA ARG A 37 -1.86 -2.64 -42.24
C ARG A 37 -0.46 -2.76 -42.87
N ALA A 38 0.57 -2.26 -42.18
CA ALA A 38 1.97 -2.50 -42.53
C ALA A 38 2.43 -3.79 -41.91
N GLU A 39 2.96 -4.68 -42.72
CA GLU A 39 3.58 -5.96 -42.35
C GLU A 39 4.82 -5.71 -41.50
N LEU A 40 4.85 -6.27 -40.29
CA LEU A 40 6.06 -6.29 -39.44
C LEU A 40 7.04 -7.36 -39.98
N ASN A 41 8.05 -6.92 -40.67
CA ASN A 41 9.22 -7.70 -41.00
C ASN A 41 10.07 -7.91 -39.74
N SER A 42 10.44 -9.16 -39.51
CA SER A 42 11.31 -9.68 -38.46
C SER A 42 12.69 -9.02 -38.45
N THR A 43 13.01 -8.32 -37.32
CA THR A 43 14.40 -7.95 -37.01
C THR A 43 15.07 -9.04 -36.19
N PRO A 44 16.33 -9.41 -36.45
CA PRO A 44 17.06 -10.42 -35.67
C PRO A 44 17.46 -9.86 -34.29
N PRO A 45 17.70 -10.75 -33.27
CA PRO A 45 18.02 -10.33 -31.92
C PRO A 45 19.41 -9.67 -31.84
N LEU A 46 19.50 -8.54 -31.15
CA LEU A 46 20.74 -7.87 -30.78
C LEU A 46 21.53 -8.72 -29.76
N GLU A 47 22.69 -9.18 -30.17
CA GLU A 47 23.71 -9.75 -29.27
C GLU A 47 24.24 -8.70 -28.32
N VAL A 48 24.12 -8.96 -27.02
CA VAL A 48 24.71 -8.15 -25.94
C VAL A 48 26.17 -8.64 -25.77
N PRO A 49 27.18 -7.80 -25.90
CA PRO A 49 28.55 -8.22 -25.63
C PRO A 49 28.77 -8.45 -24.12
N ALA A 50 29.34 -9.61 -23.81
CA ALA A 50 29.77 -9.95 -22.46
C ALA A 50 30.93 -9.04 -22.02
N LEU A 51 30.76 -8.34 -20.90
CA LEU A 51 31.82 -7.61 -20.22
C LEU A 51 32.73 -8.62 -19.49
N GLU A 52 33.95 -8.79 -20.00
CA GLU A 52 35.02 -9.46 -19.28
C GLU A 52 35.41 -8.68 -18.02
N VAL A 53 35.22 -9.32 -16.87
CA VAL A 53 35.75 -8.84 -15.59
C VAL A 53 37.22 -9.27 -15.52
N SER A 54 38.13 -8.35 -15.81
CA SER A 54 39.56 -8.55 -15.54
C SER A 54 39.83 -8.42 -14.04
N ALA A 55 40.37 -9.48 -13.46
CA ALA A 55 40.86 -9.50 -12.09
C ALA A 55 42.04 -8.52 -11.94
N LEU A 56 41.90 -7.57 -11.02
CA LEU A 56 42.98 -6.72 -10.53
C LEU A 56 43.65 -7.41 -9.35
N GLU A 57 44.91 -7.77 -9.57
CA GLU A 57 45.82 -8.28 -8.56
C GLU A 57 46.02 -7.26 -7.42
N THR A 58 45.96 -7.74 -6.21
CA THR A 58 46.25 -7.00 -4.98
C THR A 58 47.75 -6.83 -4.86
N SER A 59 48.22 -5.62 -4.87
CA SER A 59 49.56 -5.25 -4.37
C SER A 59 49.48 -4.68 -2.98
N ASP A 60 50.07 -5.37 -2.03
CA ASP A 60 50.29 -4.93 -0.66
C ASP A 60 51.27 -3.75 -0.63
N GLU A 61 50.80 -2.56 -0.30
CA GLU A 61 51.64 -1.46 0.14
C GLU A 61 51.28 -1.06 1.57
N GLU A 62 52.23 -1.30 2.48
CA GLU A 62 52.23 -0.80 3.85
C GLU A 62 52.18 0.73 3.86
N ILE A 63 51.08 1.30 4.38
CA ILE A 63 50.99 2.71 4.71
C ILE A 63 51.04 2.90 6.21
N SER A 64 52.08 3.56 6.63
CA SER A 64 52.41 3.98 7.98
C SER A 64 51.29 4.76 8.67
N GLU A 65 51.09 4.50 9.93
CA GLU A 65 50.31 5.29 10.89
C GLU A 65 50.64 6.79 10.86
N SER A 66 49.70 7.64 10.52
CA SER A 66 49.76 9.04 10.87
C SER A 66 48.37 9.45 11.42
N SER A 67 48.41 9.77 12.71
CA SER A 67 47.52 10.61 13.53
C SER A 67 46.16 11.00 12.94
N SER A 68 45.10 10.41 13.46
CA SER A 68 43.69 10.86 13.28
C SER A 68 43.45 12.20 13.96
N PRO A 69 42.76 13.14 13.33
CA PRO A 69 42.24 14.30 14.03
C PRO A 69 41.05 13.88 14.89
N GLU A 70 41.13 14.25 16.13
CA GLU A 70 40.11 14.15 17.17
C GLU A 70 38.84 14.87 16.72
N ILE A 71 37.79 14.12 16.40
CA ILE A 71 36.44 14.66 16.10
C ILE A 71 35.84 15.05 17.45
N GLN A 72 35.77 16.33 17.75
CA GLN A 72 34.98 16.84 18.87
C GLN A 72 33.50 16.53 18.60
N GLU A 73 32.92 15.67 19.45
CA GLU A 73 31.47 15.47 19.54
C GLU A 73 30.80 16.80 19.89
N VAL A 74 30.16 17.41 18.91
CA VAL A 74 29.21 18.49 19.16
C VAL A 74 27.96 17.85 19.75
N SER A 75 27.82 17.87 21.06
CA SER A 75 26.59 17.56 21.76
C SER A 75 25.51 18.55 21.33
N LEU A 76 24.67 18.16 20.40
CA LEU A 76 23.40 18.80 20.14
C LEU A 76 22.47 18.46 21.31
N THR A 77 22.35 19.38 22.27
CA THR A 77 21.27 19.33 23.25
C THR A 77 19.95 19.57 22.50
N VAL A 78 19.30 18.47 22.12
CA VAL A 78 17.92 18.50 21.68
C VAL A 78 17.11 18.81 22.94
N SER A 79 16.40 19.96 22.92
CA SER A 79 15.39 20.30 23.90
C SER A 79 14.38 19.17 23.96
N GLU A 80 14.29 18.51 25.10
CA GLU A 80 13.26 17.51 25.41
C GLU A 80 11.90 18.20 25.35
N ALA A 81 11.24 18.11 24.21
CA ALA A 81 9.80 18.18 24.16
C ALA A 81 9.27 16.85 24.68
N ASP A 82 8.48 16.91 25.74
CA ASP A 82 7.83 15.81 26.45
C ASP A 82 6.91 15.03 25.46
N ASN A 83 7.50 14.16 24.65
CA ASN A 83 6.79 13.14 23.89
C ASN A 83 7.14 11.78 24.52
N ASN A 84 6.29 11.40 25.46
CA ASN A 84 6.30 10.04 26.06
C ASN A 84 5.72 8.98 25.11
N ASP A 85 5.91 9.11 23.81
CA ASP A 85 5.68 8.04 22.85
C ASP A 85 7.03 7.45 22.45
N ASP A 86 7.54 6.55 23.32
CA ASP A 86 8.67 5.68 23.03
C ASP A 86 8.24 4.71 21.89
N PRO A 87 8.79 4.83 20.65
CA PRO A 87 8.43 3.94 19.54
C PRO A 87 8.88 2.50 19.76
N LEU A 88 9.58 2.20 20.85
CA LEU A 88 10.00 0.88 21.28
C LEU A 88 9.22 0.35 22.48
N SER A 89 8.11 1.00 22.86
CA SER A 89 7.21 0.43 23.85
C SER A 89 6.70 -0.92 23.32
N PRO A 90 6.87 -2.02 24.05
CA PRO A 90 6.32 -3.30 23.62
C PRO A 90 4.81 -3.13 23.46
N PRO A 91 4.21 -3.66 22.38
CA PRO A 91 2.77 -3.53 22.15
C PRO A 91 2.03 -4.06 23.40
N PRO A 92 0.87 -3.46 23.73
CA PRO A 92 0.11 -3.81 24.93
C PRO A 92 -0.10 -5.33 24.99
N ALA A 93 0.08 -5.91 26.18
CA ALA A 93 -0.07 -7.35 26.41
C ALA A 93 -1.51 -7.78 26.01
N TYR A 94 -1.64 -8.45 24.87
CA TYR A 94 -2.94 -8.83 24.32
C TYR A 94 -3.56 -9.96 25.14
N HIS A 95 -4.85 -9.85 25.42
CA HIS A 95 -5.67 -10.96 25.86
C HIS A 95 -5.56 -12.07 24.83
N ASN A 96 -5.47 -13.32 25.25
CA ASN A 96 -5.04 -14.49 24.47
C ASN A 96 -5.88 -14.80 23.20
N SER A 97 -6.86 -13.99 22.84
CA SER A 97 -7.68 -14.24 21.64
C SER A 97 -8.19 -12.95 21.01
N LEU A 98 -7.92 -12.75 19.73
CA LEU A 98 -8.30 -11.58 18.94
C LEU A 98 -9.54 -11.84 18.07
N ASN A 99 -10.44 -10.85 17.98
CA ASN A 99 -11.51 -10.81 17.00
C ASN A 99 -11.03 -10.18 15.68
N VAL A 100 -11.87 -10.07 14.64
CA VAL A 100 -11.50 -9.52 13.34
C VAL A 100 -11.04 -8.06 13.43
N TYR A 101 -11.72 -7.25 14.24
CA TYR A 101 -11.42 -5.81 14.38
C TYR A 101 -10.12 -5.58 15.17
N GLU A 102 -9.92 -6.33 16.23
CA GLU A 102 -8.69 -6.33 17.01
C GLU A 102 -7.50 -6.81 16.16
N THR A 103 -7.72 -7.82 15.31
CA THR A 103 -6.72 -8.32 14.37
C THR A 103 -6.33 -7.25 13.34
N ILE A 104 -7.31 -6.54 12.78
CA ILE A 104 -7.06 -5.44 11.84
C ILE A 104 -6.30 -4.30 12.55
N SER A 105 -6.74 -3.90 13.75
CA SER A 105 -6.06 -2.86 14.54
C SER A 105 -4.62 -3.24 14.83
N GLN A 106 -4.37 -4.51 15.20
CA GLN A 106 -3.02 -5.01 15.43
C GLN A 106 -2.18 -5.00 14.16
N ALA A 107 -2.74 -5.40 13.02
CA ALA A 107 -2.03 -5.35 11.74
C ALA A 107 -1.63 -3.92 11.36
N LEU A 108 -2.49 -2.94 11.60
CA LEU A 108 -2.21 -1.53 11.32
C LEU A 108 -1.09 -0.95 12.21
N VAL A 109 -0.92 -1.48 13.42
CA VAL A 109 0.13 -1.02 14.34
C VAL A 109 1.41 -1.83 14.16
N GLY A 110 1.31 -3.15 14.01
CA GLY A 110 2.45 -4.07 14.09
C GLY A 110 3.02 -4.50 12.74
N ASN A 111 2.36 -4.24 11.60
CA ASN A 111 2.86 -4.68 10.30
C ASN A 111 4.21 -4.02 9.97
N PRO A 112 5.32 -4.81 9.79
CA PRO A 112 6.65 -4.26 9.61
C PRO A 112 6.78 -3.37 8.37
N SER A 113 6.10 -3.74 7.27
CA SER A 113 6.15 -2.97 6.03
C SER A 113 5.42 -1.63 6.17
N LEU A 114 4.32 -1.59 6.91
CA LEU A 114 3.56 -0.37 7.15
C LEU A 114 4.29 0.57 8.10
N VAL A 115 4.92 0.04 9.16
CA VAL A 115 5.76 0.81 10.08
C VAL A 115 6.91 1.48 9.32
N ALA A 116 7.63 0.72 8.49
CA ALA A 116 8.70 1.27 7.66
C ALA A 116 8.21 2.32 6.65
N LEU A 117 7.02 2.13 6.07
CA LEU A 117 6.44 3.09 5.12
C LEU A 117 6.04 4.41 5.80
N ARG A 118 5.53 4.36 7.04
CA ARG A 118 5.17 5.57 7.80
C ARG A 118 6.37 6.49 8.06
N GLU A 119 7.57 5.92 8.22
CA GLU A 119 8.79 6.72 8.35
C GLU A 119 9.10 7.56 7.10
N MET A 120 8.54 7.24 5.93
CA MET A 120 8.68 8.08 4.73
C MET A 120 7.98 9.42 4.88
N GLU A 121 6.98 9.56 5.76
CA GLU A 121 6.36 10.86 6.05
C GLU A 121 7.37 11.83 6.66
N ASN A 122 8.22 11.37 7.58
CA ASN A 122 9.29 12.16 8.18
C ASN A 122 10.29 12.67 7.13
N VAL A 123 10.63 11.81 6.15
CA VAL A 123 11.46 12.19 5.01
C VAL A 123 10.75 13.24 4.15
N GLY A 124 9.47 13.08 3.90
CA GLY A 124 8.65 14.05 3.17
C GLY A 124 8.60 15.42 3.86
N VAL A 125 8.39 15.44 5.18
CA VAL A 125 8.40 16.67 6.00
C VAL A 125 9.78 17.33 5.95
N ALA A 126 10.87 16.58 6.07
CA ALA A 126 12.22 17.11 5.92
C ALA A 126 12.46 17.69 4.52
N THR A 127 11.91 17.05 3.47
CA THR A 127 12.00 17.55 2.09
C THR A 127 11.27 18.88 1.92
N VAL A 128 10.12 19.07 2.59
CA VAL A 128 9.41 20.36 2.65
C VAL A 128 10.31 21.40 3.30
N GLY A 129 10.93 21.11 4.44
CA GLY A 129 11.87 22.04 5.10
C GLY A 129 13.07 22.44 4.23
N VAL A 130 13.57 21.50 3.41
CA VAL A 130 14.59 21.82 2.39
C VAL A 130 14.02 22.76 1.32
N ALA A 131 12.80 22.51 0.86
CA ALA A 131 12.16 23.34 -0.17
C ALA A 131 11.85 24.75 0.32
N GLU A 132 11.46 24.92 1.57
CA GLU A 132 11.22 26.22 2.22
C GLU A 132 12.51 27.02 2.41
N THR A 133 13.63 26.34 2.48
CA THR A 133 14.93 27.01 2.63
C THR A 133 15.35 27.63 1.30
N TYR A 134 15.67 28.95 1.32
CA TYR A 134 16.16 29.62 0.12
C TYR A 134 17.47 28.99 -0.36
N PRO A 135 17.62 28.56 -1.64
CA PRO A 135 18.70 27.68 -2.05
C PRO A 135 20.04 28.38 -2.22
N PHE A 136 20.04 29.71 -2.23
CA PHE A 136 21.26 30.49 -2.53
C PHE A 136 21.68 31.31 -1.32
N ASN A 137 22.85 30.98 -0.78
CA ASN A 137 23.50 31.78 0.24
C ASN A 137 24.26 32.97 -0.40
N PRO A 138 24.38 34.13 0.30
CA PRO A 138 25.30 35.15 -0.10
C PRO A 138 26.74 34.61 -0.11
N TRP A 139 27.49 34.93 -1.12
CA TRP A 139 28.88 34.56 -1.19
C TRP A 139 29.78 35.80 -1.24
N VAL A 140 30.97 35.67 -0.69
CA VAL A 140 31.97 36.76 -0.62
C VAL A 140 33.21 36.33 -1.38
N GLN A 141 33.68 37.22 -2.21
CA GLN A 141 34.96 37.08 -2.91
C GLN A 141 35.93 38.15 -2.41
N VAL A 142 37.10 37.74 -1.98
CA VAL A 142 38.19 38.61 -1.55
C VAL A 142 39.39 38.33 -2.43
N GLN A 143 39.94 39.38 -3.02
CA GLN A 143 41.16 39.32 -3.78
C GLN A 143 42.11 40.38 -3.24
N ALA A 144 43.32 39.96 -2.85
CA ALA A 144 44.37 40.84 -2.42
C ALA A 144 45.65 40.56 -3.21
N THR A 145 46.25 41.61 -3.78
CA THR A 145 47.54 41.52 -4.46
C THR A 145 48.55 42.31 -3.65
N PRO A 146 49.38 41.62 -2.82
CA PRO A 146 50.21 42.28 -1.80
C PRO A 146 51.38 43.07 -2.39
N GLY A 147 51.71 42.90 -3.66
CA GLY A 147 52.72 43.60 -4.27
C GLY A 147 52.70 43.57 -5.84
N GLN A 148 53.00 44.63 -6.48
CA GLN A 148 53.16 44.65 -7.94
C GLN A 148 54.60 45.04 -8.20
N TYR A 149 55.33 44.36 -9.09
CA TYR A 149 56.71 44.61 -9.48
C TYR A 149 56.72 44.96 -10.94
N GLY A 150 57.38 46.08 -11.27
CA GLY A 150 57.64 46.48 -12.64
C GLY A 150 58.67 45.55 -13.32
N SER A 151 58.82 45.67 -14.65
CA SER A 151 59.77 44.88 -15.44
C SER A 151 61.24 45.02 -15.01
N ASN A 152 61.51 46.01 -14.20
CA ASN A 152 62.88 46.30 -13.62
C ASN A 152 63.02 45.75 -12.18
N GLY A 153 62.08 44.96 -11.69
CA GLY A 153 62.12 44.38 -10.35
C GLY A 153 61.78 45.29 -9.18
N GLN A 154 61.51 46.59 -9.46
CA GLN A 154 61.14 47.56 -8.43
C GLN A 154 59.62 47.43 -8.12
N ALA A 155 59.29 47.72 -6.86
CA ALA A 155 57.83 47.72 -6.42
C ALA A 155 57.18 48.92 -7.22
N ALA A 156 56.12 48.56 -7.97
CA ALA A 156 55.36 49.47 -8.77
C ALA A 156 53.91 49.50 -8.25
N GLY A 157 53.52 50.59 -7.59
CA GLY A 157 52.17 50.79 -7.11
C GLY A 157 51.85 50.28 -5.70
N SER A 158 50.70 50.59 -5.20
CA SER A 158 50.16 50.17 -3.89
C SER A 158 49.45 48.78 -4.01
N THR A 159 49.20 48.12 -2.84
CA THR A 159 48.45 46.89 -2.81
C THR A 159 47.05 47.05 -3.39
N TYR A 160 46.66 46.13 -4.27
CA TYR A 160 45.29 46.02 -4.78
C TYR A 160 44.44 45.20 -3.86
N HIS A 161 43.26 45.72 -3.49
CA HIS A 161 42.27 44.98 -2.71
C HIS A 161 40.91 45.03 -3.39
N TYR A 162 40.24 43.88 -3.47
CA TYR A 162 38.88 43.77 -3.98
C TYR A 162 38.08 42.87 -3.06
N VAL A 163 36.93 43.37 -2.61
CA VAL A 163 35.96 42.62 -1.81
C VAL A 163 34.62 42.79 -2.50
N LEU A 164 33.98 41.67 -2.76
CA LEU A 164 32.68 41.59 -3.41
C LEU A 164 31.78 40.67 -2.57
N MET A 165 30.59 41.10 -2.26
CA MET A 165 29.53 40.27 -1.69
C MET A 165 28.40 40.21 -2.71
N MET A 166 27.90 38.99 -3.00
CA MET A 166 26.85 38.78 -4.01
C MET A 166 25.78 37.88 -3.46
N GLN A 167 24.52 38.20 -3.80
CA GLN A 167 23.35 37.36 -3.52
C GLN A 167 22.62 37.07 -4.84
N GLN A 168 22.31 35.82 -5.06
CA GLN A 168 21.43 35.38 -6.16
C GLN A 168 19.98 35.52 -5.73
N ILE A 169 19.16 36.13 -6.57
CA ILE A 169 17.72 36.42 -6.31
C ILE A 169 16.90 35.81 -7.45
N GLN A 170 15.96 35.00 -7.10
CA GLN A 170 14.98 34.45 -8.02
C GLN A 170 13.87 35.45 -8.29
N LEU A 171 13.53 35.70 -9.57
CA LEU A 171 12.60 36.78 -9.94
C LEU A 171 11.19 36.29 -10.33
N ALA A 172 11.02 34.96 -10.57
CA ALA A 172 9.79 34.38 -11.15
C ALA A 172 9.06 33.41 -10.21
N HIS A 173 9.09 33.66 -8.91
CA HIS A 173 8.42 32.83 -7.91
C HIS A 173 8.90 31.34 -7.86
N GLN A 174 10.13 31.06 -8.31
CA GLN A 174 10.68 29.72 -8.33
C GLN A 174 10.67 29.07 -6.96
N GLN A 175 10.88 29.87 -5.88
CA GLN A 175 10.81 29.39 -4.49
C GLN A 175 9.42 28.81 -4.18
N GLN A 176 8.38 29.57 -4.47
CA GLN A 176 6.99 29.14 -4.22
C GLN A 176 6.66 27.83 -4.97
N PHE A 177 6.99 27.73 -6.27
CA PHE A 177 6.70 26.50 -7.02
C PHE A 177 7.50 25.29 -6.52
N ARG A 178 8.65 25.50 -5.90
CA ARG A 178 9.44 24.45 -5.26
C ARG A 178 8.80 23.98 -3.96
N GLU A 179 8.30 24.90 -3.18
CA GLU A 179 7.50 24.62 -1.98
C GLU A 179 6.21 23.88 -2.35
N ASP A 180 5.45 24.36 -3.34
CA ASP A 180 4.23 23.72 -3.84
C ASP A 180 4.48 22.28 -4.30
N ALA A 181 5.60 22.02 -5.00
CA ALA A 181 5.98 20.67 -5.42
C ALA A 181 6.31 19.77 -4.22
N ALA A 182 7.00 20.29 -3.21
CA ALA A 182 7.36 19.54 -2.01
C ALA A 182 6.13 19.22 -1.15
N TYR A 183 5.22 20.18 -0.94
CA TYR A 183 3.96 19.96 -0.23
C TYR A 183 3.06 18.95 -0.95
N SER A 184 2.93 19.06 -2.27
CA SER A 184 2.17 18.09 -3.07
C SER A 184 2.80 16.69 -3.01
N SER A 185 4.14 16.60 -2.99
CA SER A 185 4.85 15.33 -2.81
C SER A 185 4.61 14.72 -1.43
N LEU A 186 4.63 15.51 -0.36
CA LEU A 186 4.28 15.05 0.99
C LEU A 186 2.84 14.55 1.04
N ASN A 187 1.91 15.24 0.39
CA ASN A 187 0.52 14.80 0.30
C ASN A 187 0.39 13.45 -0.45
N SER A 188 1.14 13.25 -1.54
CA SER A 188 1.20 11.96 -2.26
C SER A 188 1.74 10.84 -1.35
N ILE A 189 2.78 11.10 -0.54
CA ILE A 189 3.31 10.15 0.44
C ILE A 189 2.23 9.76 1.46
N ARG A 190 1.48 10.72 2.02
CA ARG A 190 0.41 10.45 2.98
C ARG A 190 -0.69 9.58 2.40
N TRP A 191 -1.12 9.84 1.17
CA TRP A 191 -2.08 9.00 0.49
C TRP A 191 -1.54 7.60 0.20
N ASN A 192 -0.25 7.47 -0.10
CA ASN A 192 0.38 6.17 -0.29
C ASN A 192 0.42 5.35 1.00
N ILE A 193 0.65 5.99 2.16
CA ILE A 193 0.53 5.36 3.47
C ILE A 193 -0.90 4.89 3.69
N SER A 194 -1.91 5.73 3.43
CA SER A 194 -3.33 5.36 3.54
C SER A 194 -3.71 4.20 2.61
N GLN A 195 -3.13 4.14 1.40
CA GLN A 195 -3.32 3.00 0.49
C GLN A 195 -2.73 1.71 1.07
N SER A 196 -1.56 1.79 1.67
CA SER A 196 -0.95 0.64 2.33
C SER A 196 -1.74 0.19 3.58
N GLU A 197 -2.33 1.12 4.32
CA GLU A 197 -3.23 0.84 5.44
C GLU A 197 -4.49 0.10 4.97
N LEU A 198 -5.12 0.55 3.88
CA LEU A 198 -6.27 -0.11 3.29
C LEU A 198 -5.94 -1.54 2.83
N GLN A 199 -4.80 -1.73 2.17
CA GLN A 199 -4.33 -3.05 1.74
C GLN A 199 -4.03 -3.96 2.94
N THR A 200 -3.39 -3.42 3.98
CA THR A 200 -3.11 -4.14 5.22
C THR A 200 -4.40 -4.59 5.90
N THR A 201 -5.41 -3.71 5.96
CA THR A 201 -6.75 -4.00 6.51
C THR A 201 -7.41 -5.15 5.75
N SER A 202 -7.47 -5.07 4.42
CA SER A 202 -8.05 -6.11 3.56
C SER A 202 -7.30 -7.45 3.71
N THR A 203 -5.96 -7.42 3.70
CA THR A 203 -5.14 -8.63 3.83
C THR A 203 -5.26 -9.26 5.22
N ALA A 204 -5.28 -8.46 6.29
CA ALA A 204 -5.47 -8.95 7.65
C ALA A 204 -6.83 -9.63 7.81
N ALA A 205 -7.90 -9.04 7.26
CA ALA A 205 -9.22 -9.64 7.26
C ALA A 205 -9.25 -10.98 6.49
N GLN A 206 -8.66 -11.02 5.29
CA GLN A 206 -8.56 -12.25 4.49
C GLN A 206 -7.82 -13.37 5.22
N LEU A 207 -6.68 -13.05 5.84
CA LEU A 207 -5.89 -14.02 6.60
C LEU A 207 -6.61 -14.47 7.87
N TYR A 208 -7.32 -13.57 8.55
CA TYR A 208 -8.14 -13.91 9.70
C TYR A 208 -9.24 -14.92 9.32
N PHE A 209 -10.02 -14.63 8.26
CA PHE A 209 -11.03 -15.56 7.78
C PHE A 209 -10.43 -16.88 7.28
N THR A 210 -9.25 -16.83 6.68
CA THR A 210 -8.52 -18.04 6.29
C THR A 210 -8.16 -18.90 7.51
N VAL A 211 -7.73 -18.31 8.63
CA VAL A 211 -7.45 -19.03 9.88
C VAL A 211 -8.72 -19.70 10.41
N LEU A 212 -9.85 -18.97 10.47
CA LEU A 212 -11.13 -19.53 10.93
C LEU A 212 -11.61 -20.68 10.02
N TYR A 213 -11.49 -20.50 8.70
CA TYR A 213 -11.82 -21.53 7.72
C TYR A 213 -10.95 -22.79 7.91
N ARG A 214 -9.63 -22.65 8.06
CA ARG A 214 -8.71 -23.78 8.26
C ARG A 214 -8.95 -24.47 9.59
N ARG A 215 -9.34 -23.71 10.63
CA ARG A 215 -9.78 -24.28 11.91
C ARG A 215 -11.05 -25.12 11.76
N GLY A 216 -12.07 -24.61 11.06
CA GLY A 216 -13.29 -25.36 10.78
C GLY A 216 -13.03 -26.65 9.97
N LEU A 217 -12.13 -26.59 8.97
CA LEU A 217 -11.70 -27.82 8.25
C LEU A 217 -10.97 -28.82 9.15
N LEU A 218 -10.15 -28.34 10.07
CA LEU A 218 -9.44 -29.18 11.04
C LEU A 218 -10.43 -29.87 11.99
N GLU A 219 -11.47 -29.15 12.47
CA GLU A 219 -12.54 -29.71 13.30
C GLU A 219 -13.32 -30.82 12.57
N ILE A 220 -13.69 -30.57 11.30
CA ILE A 220 -14.33 -31.59 10.44
C ILE A 220 -13.42 -32.81 10.28
N ALA A 221 -12.12 -32.62 10.02
CA ALA A 221 -11.18 -33.71 9.86
C ALA A 221 -10.96 -34.51 11.16
N ARG A 222 -10.92 -33.85 12.33
CA ARG A 222 -10.86 -34.49 13.64
C ARG A 222 -12.08 -35.34 13.90
N ALA A 223 -13.28 -34.76 13.74
CA ALA A 223 -14.56 -35.48 13.92
C ALA A 223 -14.64 -36.69 12.97
N SER A 224 -14.20 -36.57 11.73
CA SER A 224 -14.12 -37.68 10.76
C SER A 224 -13.20 -38.79 11.24
N GLN A 225 -12.00 -38.43 11.72
CA GLN A 225 -11.01 -39.40 12.19
C GLN A 225 -11.54 -40.14 13.46
N ASP A 226 -12.12 -39.43 14.41
CA ASP A 226 -12.70 -40.00 15.64
C ASP A 226 -13.84 -40.95 15.33
N ASN A 227 -14.74 -40.56 14.42
CA ASN A 227 -15.84 -41.39 13.96
C ASN A 227 -15.37 -42.66 13.26
N ASN A 228 -14.35 -42.55 12.37
CA ASN A 228 -13.79 -43.68 11.63
C ASN A 228 -12.99 -44.62 12.55
N SER A 229 -12.26 -44.08 13.52
CA SER A 229 -11.55 -44.90 14.50
C SER A 229 -12.48 -45.70 15.38
N SER A 230 -13.58 -45.07 15.81
CA SER A 230 -14.62 -45.73 16.60
C SER A 230 -15.32 -46.82 15.78
N LEU A 231 -15.64 -46.56 14.50
CA LEU A 231 -16.21 -47.54 13.60
C LEU A 231 -15.25 -48.74 13.38
N LEU A 232 -13.98 -48.46 13.13
CA LEU A 232 -12.97 -49.51 12.98
C LEU A 232 -12.87 -50.42 14.22
N GLN A 233 -12.89 -49.84 15.42
CA GLN A 233 -12.87 -50.63 16.67
C GLN A 233 -14.13 -51.52 16.79
N ALA A 234 -15.32 -50.99 16.51
CA ALA A 234 -16.57 -51.76 16.55
C ALA A 234 -16.55 -52.92 15.56
N LEU A 235 -16.10 -52.64 14.31
CA LEU A 235 -16.06 -53.66 13.24
C LEU A 235 -14.94 -54.70 13.46
N THR A 236 -13.84 -54.32 14.10
CA THR A 236 -12.79 -55.28 14.47
C THR A 236 -13.35 -56.33 15.46
N LYS A 237 -14.12 -55.90 16.46
CA LYS A 237 -14.82 -56.80 17.42
C LYS A 237 -15.81 -57.75 16.74
N ARG A 238 -16.61 -57.25 15.75
CA ARG A 238 -17.55 -58.06 14.98
C ARG A 238 -16.83 -59.08 14.07
N TYR A 239 -15.70 -58.70 13.51
CA TYR A 239 -14.85 -59.60 12.71
C TYR A 239 -14.26 -60.74 13.59
N GLU A 240 -13.80 -60.39 14.80
CA GLU A 240 -13.31 -61.38 15.77
C GLU A 240 -14.40 -62.33 16.23
N ALA A 241 -15.68 -61.87 16.31
CA ALA A 241 -16.83 -62.68 16.58
C ALA A 241 -17.30 -63.55 15.39
N GLY A 242 -16.76 -63.30 14.19
CA GLY A 242 -17.12 -64.01 12.96
C GLY A 242 -18.29 -63.41 12.20
N ASP A 243 -18.82 -62.27 12.62
CA ASP A 243 -20.03 -61.60 12.06
C ASP A 243 -19.71 -60.63 10.90
N LEU A 244 -18.46 -60.49 10.51
CA LEU A 244 -18.01 -59.57 9.46
C LEU A 244 -16.99 -60.22 8.52
N SER A 245 -17.01 -59.84 7.22
CA SER A 245 -16.04 -60.29 6.24
C SER A 245 -14.67 -59.58 6.39
N ALA A 246 -13.60 -60.25 6.02
CA ALA A 246 -12.27 -59.67 6.00
C ALA A 246 -12.18 -58.52 4.98
N ALA A 247 -12.98 -58.54 3.90
CA ALA A 247 -13.01 -57.47 2.87
C ALA A 247 -13.62 -56.17 3.43
N ASP A 248 -14.71 -56.27 4.23
CA ASP A 248 -15.34 -55.11 4.84
C ASP A 248 -14.43 -54.43 5.87
N LEU A 249 -13.74 -55.25 6.71
CA LEU A 249 -12.78 -54.76 7.67
C LEU A 249 -11.60 -54.06 6.96
N ALA A 250 -11.12 -54.64 5.81
CA ALA A 250 -10.05 -54.01 5.02
C ALA A 250 -10.48 -52.67 4.46
N THR A 251 -11.72 -52.55 3.95
CA THR A 251 -12.29 -51.30 3.44
C THR A 251 -12.24 -50.19 4.50
N VAL A 252 -12.72 -50.47 5.70
CA VAL A 252 -12.75 -49.50 6.82
C VAL A 252 -11.30 -49.13 7.26
N ARG A 253 -10.37 -50.09 7.27
CA ARG A 253 -8.95 -49.81 7.56
C ARG A 253 -8.32 -48.82 6.54
N ILE A 254 -8.66 -49.00 5.27
CA ILE A 254 -8.18 -48.09 4.19
C ILE A 254 -8.79 -46.69 4.40
N ASP A 255 -10.08 -46.60 4.65
CA ASP A 255 -10.77 -45.35 4.91
C ASP A 255 -10.21 -44.61 6.16
N THR A 256 -10.01 -45.34 7.27
CA THR A 256 -9.39 -44.77 8.49
C THR A 256 -7.97 -44.23 8.24
N ARG A 257 -7.18 -44.91 7.39
CA ARG A 257 -5.87 -44.35 7.01
C ARG A 257 -5.98 -43.09 6.18
N SER A 258 -6.92 -43.02 5.25
CA SER A 258 -7.21 -41.85 4.44
C SER A 258 -7.61 -40.64 5.31
N THR A 259 -8.55 -40.85 6.25
CA THR A 259 -8.95 -39.78 7.16
C THR A 259 -7.83 -39.31 8.09
N SER A 260 -6.97 -40.20 8.55
CA SER A 260 -5.75 -39.88 9.33
C SER A 260 -4.76 -39.02 8.54
N GLN A 261 -4.60 -39.26 7.22
CA GLN A 261 -3.78 -38.43 6.36
C GLN A 261 -4.42 -37.04 6.15
N GLN A 262 -5.76 -36.99 5.94
CA GLN A 262 -6.50 -35.73 5.80
C GLN A 262 -6.40 -34.88 7.07
N LEU A 263 -6.48 -35.50 8.27
CA LEU A 263 -6.30 -34.78 9.54
C LEU A 263 -4.93 -34.11 9.65
N ARG A 264 -3.84 -34.86 9.35
CA ARG A 264 -2.46 -34.31 9.39
C ARG A 264 -2.30 -33.14 8.40
N LEU A 265 -2.88 -33.26 7.21
CA LEU A 265 -2.85 -32.20 6.21
C LEU A 265 -3.65 -30.97 6.68
N ALA A 266 -4.82 -31.16 7.26
CA ALA A 266 -5.64 -30.08 7.82
C ALA A 266 -4.91 -29.36 8.96
N GLU A 267 -4.21 -30.11 9.82
CA GLU A 267 -3.41 -29.56 10.93
C GLU A 267 -2.22 -28.73 10.40
N ALA A 268 -1.47 -29.22 9.43
CA ALA A 268 -0.38 -28.49 8.80
C ALA A 268 -0.88 -27.20 8.11
N ASN A 269 -2.03 -27.26 7.42
CA ASN A 269 -2.62 -26.10 6.76
C ASN A 269 -3.11 -25.07 7.79
N TYR A 270 -3.67 -25.47 8.91
CA TYR A 270 -4.08 -24.57 9.98
C TYR A 270 -2.86 -23.87 10.60
N GLN A 271 -1.80 -24.60 10.93
CA GLN A 271 -0.56 -24.03 11.44
C GLN A 271 0.07 -23.03 10.46
N THR A 272 0.03 -23.33 9.17
CA THR A 272 0.51 -22.42 8.13
C THR A 272 -0.30 -21.13 8.07
N ALA A 273 -1.63 -21.23 8.15
CA ALA A 273 -2.51 -20.06 8.18
C ALA A 273 -2.25 -19.18 9.41
N LEU A 274 -2.07 -19.80 10.58
CA LEU A 274 -1.70 -19.07 11.81
C LEU A 274 -0.39 -18.30 11.67
N ARG A 275 0.65 -18.95 11.14
CA ARG A 275 1.94 -18.28 10.94
C ARG A 275 1.86 -17.12 9.96
N ASN A 276 1.10 -17.28 8.87
CA ASN A 276 0.91 -16.22 7.88
C ASN A 276 0.21 -15.01 8.50
N LEU A 277 -0.83 -15.24 9.30
CA LEU A 277 -1.53 -14.15 9.98
C LEU A 277 -0.63 -13.48 11.02
N ARG A 278 0.06 -14.25 11.88
CA ARG A 278 1.00 -13.70 12.86
C ARG A 278 2.10 -12.86 12.21
N ASN A 279 2.64 -13.31 11.09
CA ASN A 279 3.61 -12.54 10.31
C ASN A 279 3.02 -11.21 9.81
N GLN A 280 1.76 -11.21 9.32
CA GLN A 280 1.08 -9.98 8.90
C GLN A 280 0.86 -9.00 10.06
N LEU A 281 0.68 -9.52 11.28
CA LEU A 281 0.51 -8.74 12.50
C LEU A 281 1.84 -8.24 13.11
N GLY A 282 2.98 -8.64 12.55
CA GLY A 282 4.30 -8.36 13.14
C GLY A 282 4.57 -9.13 14.44
N LEU A 283 3.86 -10.25 14.67
CA LEU A 283 4.04 -11.10 15.83
C LEU A 283 5.04 -12.23 15.56
N ASP A 284 5.67 -12.71 16.63
CA ASP A 284 6.49 -13.91 16.53
C ASP A 284 5.65 -15.09 16.00
N PRO A 285 6.17 -15.92 15.09
CA PRO A 285 5.47 -17.10 14.56
C PRO A 285 4.96 -18.06 15.62
N ASP A 286 5.64 -18.15 16.76
CA ASP A 286 5.29 -19.03 17.87
C ASP A 286 4.55 -18.31 19.02
N SER A 287 4.13 -17.05 18.79
CA SER A 287 3.34 -16.29 19.76
C SER A 287 2.08 -17.05 20.19
N PRO A 288 1.71 -17.04 21.48
CA PRO A 288 0.55 -17.73 22.02
C PRO A 288 -0.81 -17.07 21.67
N VAL A 289 -0.80 -16.06 20.80
CA VAL A 289 -2.02 -15.37 20.36
C VAL A 289 -2.90 -16.31 19.55
N ASP A 290 -4.16 -16.48 19.99
CA ASP A 290 -5.21 -17.20 19.27
C ASP A 290 -6.24 -16.24 18.67
N PHE A 291 -7.12 -16.74 17.79
CA PHE A 291 -8.12 -15.94 17.08
C PHE A 291 -9.52 -16.44 17.44
N ARG A 292 -10.37 -15.50 17.90
CA ARG A 292 -11.73 -15.80 18.41
C ARG A 292 -12.71 -15.91 17.25
N GLY A 293 -13.76 -16.70 17.44
CA GLY A 293 -14.95 -16.81 16.58
C GLY A 293 -14.97 -18.07 15.73
N ASP A 294 -16.15 -18.39 15.20
CA ASP A 294 -16.38 -19.39 14.16
C ASP A 294 -16.87 -18.65 12.91
N LEU A 295 -16.38 -19.05 11.76
CA LEU A 295 -16.78 -18.46 10.48
C LEU A 295 -18.29 -18.63 10.22
N ARG A 296 -18.90 -19.69 10.78
CA ARG A 296 -20.32 -20.02 10.64
C ARG A 296 -21.24 -19.12 11.48
N ASP A 297 -20.71 -18.51 12.56
CA ASP A 297 -21.46 -17.65 13.48
C ASP A 297 -21.52 -16.20 13.03
N ILE A 298 -20.71 -15.83 12.04
CA ILE A 298 -20.65 -14.46 11.53
C ILE A 298 -21.94 -14.14 10.78
N GLN A 299 -22.61 -13.06 11.19
CA GLN A 299 -23.79 -12.56 10.50
C GLN A 299 -23.41 -11.59 9.39
N TRP A 300 -23.59 -12.02 8.16
CA TRP A 300 -23.29 -11.25 6.95
C TRP A 300 -24.46 -10.38 6.54
N ARG A 301 -24.18 -9.19 6.02
CA ARG A 301 -25.17 -8.22 5.53
C ARG A 301 -24.77 -7.71 4.15
N MET A 302 -25.76 -7.36 3.34
CA MET A 302 -25.50 -6.58 2.14
C MET A 302 -25.27 -5.11 2.50
N PRO A 303 -24.18 -4.47 2.06
CA PRO A 303 -24.03 -3.04 2.21
C PRO A 303 -25.09 -2.32 1.37
N SER A 304 -25.82 -1.38 1.99
CA SER A 304 -26.78 -0.52 1.31
C SER A 304 -26.22 0.89 1.12
N ALA A 305 -26.68 1.58 0.09
CA ALA A 305 -26.27 2.96 -0.16
C ALA A 305 -26.54 3.89 1.04
N GLU A 306 -27.66 3.68 1.74
CA GLU A 306 -28.06 4.47 2.93
C GLU A 306 -27.09 4.27 4.11
N THR A 307 -26.71 3.01 4.41
CA THR A 307 -25.76 2.72 5.47
C THR A 307 -24.34 3.10 5.10
N ALA A 308 -23.96 2.96 3.84
CA ALA A 308 -22.65 3.32 3.33
C ALA A 308 -22.42 4.85 3.33
N GLN A 309 -23.47 5.64 3.03
CA GLN A 309 -23.40 7.10 2.99
C GLN A 309 -22.94 7.71 4.32
N GLN A 310 -23.30 7.11 5.46
CA GLN A 310 -22.88 7.58 6.79
C GLN A 310 -21.37 7.51 7.02
N TRP A 311 -20.69 6.65 6.27
CA TRP A 311 -19.23 6.43 6.35
C TRP A 311 -18.44 7.21 5.30
N GLN A 312 -19.12 7.73 4.26
CA GLN A 312 -18.47 8.54 3.24
C GLN A 312 -18.11 9.93 3.75
N PRO A 313 -16.98 10.51 3.33
CA PRO A 313 -16.67 11.91 3.56
C PRO A 313 -17.78 12.81 2.99
N GLU A 314 -18.14 13.87 3.70
CA GLU A 314 -19.25 14.79 3.36
C GLU A 314 -19.16 15.37 1.94
N VAL A 315 -17.93 15.55 1.42
CA VAL A 315 -17.67 16.06 0.07
C VAL A 315 -18.25 15.14 -1.01
N TYR A 316 -18.26 13.84 -0.78
CA TYR A 316 -18.76 12.86 -1.77
C TYR A 316 -20.25 12.52 -1.57
N GLN A 317 -20.80 12.78 -0.37
CA GLN A 317 -22.22 12.56 -0.09
C GLN A 317 -23.14 13.43 -0.97
N GLN A 318 -22.67 14.62 -1.35
CA GLN A 318 -23.45 15.55 -2.18
C GLN A 318 -23.40 15.22 -3.70
N GLN A 319 -22.48 14.37 -4.13
CA GLN A 319 -22.29 14.05 -5.55
C GLN A 319 -23.19 12.92 -6.05
N ILE A 320 -23.80 12.16 -5.14
CA ILE A 320 -24.68 11.05 -5.49
C ILE A 320 -26.10 11.58 -5.66
N ALA A 321 -26.51 11.84 -6.87
CA ALA A 321 -27.86 12.35 -7.20
C ALA A 321 -28.95 11.30 -7.02
N ASP A 322 -28.61 10.01 -7.12
CA ASP A 322 -29.57 8.91 -7.02
C ASP A 322 -28.95 7.71 -6.27
N LEU A 323 -29.38 7.53 -5.02
CA LEU A 323 -28.95 6.40 -4.18
C LEU A 323 -29.50 5.04 -4.65
N SER A 324 -30.46 5.07 -5.57
CA SER A 324 -31.03 3.84 -6.16
C SER A 324 -30.12 3.25 -7.27
N ASP A 325 -29.20 4.04 -7.83
CA ASP A 325 -28.20 3.53 -8.75
C ASP A 325 -27.00 2.90 -8.02
N GLU A 326 -27.05 1.58 -7.90
CA GLU A 326 -26.04 0.77 -7.26
C GLU A 326 -24.63 0.99 -7.85
N LYS A 327 -24.53 1.22 -9.15
CA LYS A 327 -23.25 1.47 -9.82
C LYS A 327 -22.68 2.85 -9.48
N ALA A 328 -23.55 3.86 -9.41
CA ALA A 328 -23.12 5.22 -9.11
C ALA A 328 -22.53 5.35 -7.71
N TRP A 329 -23.16 4.76 -6.68
CA TRP A 329 -22.63 4.84 -5.33
C TRP A 329 -21.36 3.99 -5.13
N ILE A 330 -21.22 2.85 -5.80
CA ILE A 330 -19.95 2.06 -5.79
C ILE A 330 -18.84 2.87 -6.46
N ALA A 331 -19.10 3.52 -7.58
CA ALA A 331 -18.14 4.38 -8.27
C ALA A 331 -17.68 5.55 -7.38
N SER A 332 -18.58 6.13 -6.58
CA SER A 332 -18.23 7.19 -5.64
C SER A 332 -17.25 6.72 -4.56
N TRP A 333 -17.40 5.51 -4.05
CA TRP A 333 -16.45 4.91 -3.13
C TRP A 333 -15.10 4.65 -3.79
N ALA A 334 -15.09 4.10 -5.01
CA ALA A 334 -13.87 3.87 -5.77
C ALA A 334 -13.08 5.16 -6.02
N ALA A 335 -13.78 6.28 -6.29
CA ALA A 335 -13.14 7.59 -6.46
C ALA A 335 -12.46 8.11 -5.18
N CYS A 336 -12.93 7.69 -4.00
CA CYS A 336 -12.32 8.04 -2.70
C CYS A 336 -11.10 7.17 -2.34
N ARG A 337 -10.80 6.13 -3.11
CA ARG A 337 -9.67 5.21 -2.80
C ARG A 337 -8.36 5.98 -2.71
N PRO A 338 -7.51 5.60 -1.73
CA PRO A 338 -6.24 6.29 -1.55
C PRO A 338 -5.30 6.21 -2.76
N ASP A 339 -5.30 5.11 -3.55
CA ASP A 339 -4.49 4.99 -4.76
C ASP A 339 -4.91 5.97 -5.88
N VAL A 340 -6.21 6.27 -5.97
CA VAL A 340 -6.73 7.32 -6.87
C VAL A 340 -6.29 8.70 -6.39
N GLN A 341 -6.28 8.92 -5.06
CA GLN A 341 -5.83 10.17 -4.45
C GLN A 341 -4.30 10.35 -4.58
N VAL A 342 -3.51 9.28 -4.49
CA VAL A 342 -2.07 9.31 -4.82
C VAL A 342 -1.87 9.80 -6.25
N ALA A 343 -2.57 9.18 -7.20
CA ALA A 343 -2.45 9.55 -8.61
C ALA A 343 -2.89 11.00 -8.90
N HIS A 344 -3.88 11.52 -8.13
CA HIS A 344 -4.28 12.93 -8.19
C HIS A 344 -3.21 13.85 -7.61
N ALA A 345 -2.69 13.55 -6.42
CA ALA A 345 -1.60 14.32 -5.81
C ALA A 345 -0.34 14.36 -6.70
N ASP A 346 -0.08 13.28 -7.44
CA ASP A 346 1.01 13.23 -8.42
C ASP A 346 0.80 14.22 -9.60
N ILE A 347 -0.44 14.53 -9.97
CA ILE A 347 -0.75 15.59 -10.94
C ILE A 347 -0.35 16.96 -10.37
N ASP A 348 -0.65 17.20 -9.10
CA ASP A 348 -0.30 18.45 -8.42
C ASP A 348 1.22 18.63 -8.36
N VAL A 349 1.97 17.57 -8.04
CA VAL A 349 3.44 17.55 -8.11
C VAL A 349 3.94 17.89 -9.52
N ALA A 350 3.37 17.26 -10.54
CA ALA A 350 3.78 17.48 -11.93
C ALA A 350 3.42 18.90 -12.40
N SER A 351 2.28 19.44 -11.95
CA SER A 351 1.86 20.82 -12.23
C SER A 351 2.81 21.85 -11.60
N ALA A 352 3.16 21.68 -10.32
CA ALA A 352 4.11 22.52 -9.63
C ALA A 352 5.50 22.48 -10.28
N ASN A 353 5.98 21.29 -10.68
CA ASN A 353 7.24 21.13 -11.41
C ASN A 353 7.19 21.77 -12.80
N LEU A 354 6.06 21.75 -13.50
CA LEU A 354 5.86 22.43 -14.78
C LEU A 354 5.93 23.95 -14.59
N ASN A 355 5.27 24.48 -13.57
CA ASN A 355 5.31 25.90 -13.22
C ASN A 355 6.74 26.32 -12.84
N LEU A 356 7.46 25.51 -12.08
CA LEU A 356 8.87 25.74 -11.74
C LEU A 356 9.74 25.77 -13.01
N ALA A 357 9.55 24.82 -13.93
CA ALA A 357 10.30 24.81 -15.19
C ALA A 357 9.97 26.01 -16.09
N SER A 358 8.72 26.49 -16.06
CA SER A 358 8.34 27.74 -16.75
C SER A 358 8.96 28.97 -16.10
N ALA A 359 8.99 29.02 -14.77
CA ALA A 359 9.61 30.07 -13.99
C ALA A 359 11.13 30.15 -14.21
N ASN A 360 11.79 29.00 -14.32
CA ASN A 360 13.25 28.90 -14.58
C ASN A 360 13.66 29.37 -15.97
N LYS A 361 12.74 29.74 -16.87
CA LYS A 361 13.07 30.43 -18.10
C LYS A 361 13.49 31.90 -17.85
N VAL A 362 13.06 32.45 -16.73
CA VAL A 362 13.48 33.77 -16.27
C VAL A 362 14.80 33.61 -15.54
N PRO A 363 15.88 34.22 -16.00
CA PRO A 363 17.16 34.11 -15.34
C PRO A 363 17.18 34.82 -13.99
N ASP A 364 17.96 34.27 -13.06
CA ASP A 364 18.18 34.84 -11.75
C ASP A 364 19.03 36.07 -11.81
N LEU A 365 18.77 37.03 -10.92
CA LEU A 365 19.57 38.21 -10.76
C LEU A 365 20.59 37.98 -9.64
N ILE A 366 21.88 38.13 -9.94
CA ILE A 366 22.94 38.09 -8.94
C ILE A 366 23.36 39.55 -8.70
N ILE A 367 23.18 40.06 -7.49
CA ILE A 367 23.43 41.47 -7.17
C ILE A 367 24.18 41.61 -5.84
N GLY A 368 25.04 42.61 -5.75
CA GLY A 368 25.70 42.90 -4.49
C GLY A 368 26.69 44.07 -4.54
N PRO A 369 27.09 44.58 -3.37
CA PRO A 369 28.09 45.64 -3.25
C PRO A 369 29.50 45.13 -3.46
N TYR A 370 30.37 46.00 -3.99
CA TYR A 370 31.79 45.76 -4.03
C TYR A 370 32.60 46.96 -3.51
N TYR A 371 33.73 46.61 -2.97
CA TYR A 371 34.80 47.55 -2.58
C TYR A 371 36.03 47.19 -3.35
N GLN A 372 36.73 48.22 -3.91
CA GLN A 372 37.97 48.06 -4.65
C GLN A 372 38.93 49.19 -4.30
N LYS A 373 40.16 48.84 -3.93
CA LYS A 373 41.27 49.78 -3.86
C LYS A 373 42.25 49.41 -4.95
N ASP A 374 42.48 50.33 -5.87
CA ASP A 374 43.36 50.07 -7.00
C ASP A 374 44.84 50.35 -6.68
N ALA A 375 45.74 50.07 -7.66
CA ALA A 375 47.15 50.30 -7.54
C ALA A 375 47.53 51.77 -7.43
N SER A 376 46.64 52.70 -7.79
CA SER A 376 46.82 54.15 -7.63
C SER A 376 46.36 54.69 -6.27
N SER A 377 45.99 53.79 -5.34
CA SER A 377 45.42 54.11 -4.02
C SER A 377 44.07 54.75 -4.07
N LEU A 378 43.37 54.76 -5.22
CA LEU A 378 41.97 55.20 -5.30
C LEU A 378 41.06 54.13 -4.78
N THR A 379 40.02 54.52 -4.03
CA THR A 379 39.00 53.62 -3.45
C THR A 379 37.69 53.77 -4.21
N HIS A 380 37.13 52.63 -4.64
CA HIS A 380 35.87 52.55 -5.38
C HIS A 380 34.86 51.76 -4.56
N TYR A 381 33.64 52.24 -4.52
CA TYR A 381 32.46 51.52 -3.98
C TYR A 381 31.42 51.47 -5.07
N GLY A 382 30.76 50.34 -5.22
CA GLY A 382 29.77 50.21 -6.26
C GLY A 382 28.83 49.04 -6.02
N LEU A 383 27.86 48.91 -6.91
CA LEU A 383 27.01 47.76 -7.04
C LEU A 383 27.39 47.01 -8.31
N ARG A 384 27.44 45.69 -8.17
CA ARG A 384 27.57 44.75 -9.30
C ARG A 384 26.27 43.98 -9.46
N ALA A 385 25.78 43.96 -10.69
CA ALA A 385 24.64 43.12 -11.08
C ALA A 385 25.06 42.23 -12.23
N GLN A 386 24.64 40.97 -12.18
CA GLN A 386 24.90 39.97 -13.20
C GLN A 386 23.66 39.16 -13.44
N MET A 387 23.30 38.92 -14.69
CA MET A 387 22.17 38.08 -15.09
C MET A 387 22.55 37.32 -16.35
N ASP A 388 22.19 36.03 -16.39
CA ASP A 388 22.43 35.20 -17.56
C ASP A 388 21.43 35.56 -18.68
N ILE A 389 21.90 35.67 -19.92
CA ILE A 389 21.03 35.93 -21.06
C ILE A 389 20.75 34.58 -21.76
N PRO A 390 19.52 34.06 -21.77
CA PRO A 390 19.17 32.73 -22.26
C PRO A 390 19.08 32.69 -23.81
N VAL A 391 20.21 32.87 -24.48
CA VAL A 391 20.27 32.87 -25.96
C VAL A 391 20.30 31.45 -26.52
N ILE A 392 21.09 30.56 -25.88
CA ILE A 392 21.28 29.17 -26.33
C ILE A 392 20.27 28.24 -25.61
N ASN A 393 20.26 28.26 -24.30
CA ASN A 393 19.31 27.48 -23.51
C ASN A 393 18.15 28.37 -23.07
N THR A 394 17.04 28.27 -23.78
CA THR A 394 15.82 29.07 -23.51
C THR A 394 14.90 28.43 -22.45
N GLY A 395 15.29 27.33 -21.84
CA GLY A 395 14.44 26.57 -20.90
C GLY A 395 13.25 25.81 -21.52
N ARG A 396 12.90 26.06 -22.79
CA ARG A 396 11.79 25.43 -23.50
C ARG A 396 11.85 23.90 -23.56
N PRO A 397 13.02 23.24 -23.75
CA PRO A 397 13.07 21.77 -23.74
C PRO A 397 12.64 21.17 -22.39
N MET A 398 13.07 21.77 -21.27
CA MET A 398 12.67 21.36 -19.92
C MET A 398 11.18 21.54 -19.69
N GLU A 399 10.62 22.70 -20.08
CA GLU A 399 9.19 22.95 -20.00
C GLU A 399 8.36 21.91 -20.80
N ARG A 400 8.80 21.58 -22.03
CA ARG A 400 8.15 20.54 -22.84
C ARG A 400 8.22 19.16 -22.17
N GLN A 401 9.33 18.81 -21.55
CA GLN A 401 9.46 17.57 -20.80
C GLN A 401 8.48 17.55 -19.64
N ARG A 402 8.42 18.61 -18.81
CA ARG A 402 7.50 18.70 -17.68
C ARG A 402 6.03 18.72 -18.10
N MET A 403 5.71 19.34 -19.24
CA MET A 403 4.37 19.26 -19.83
C MET A 403 4.01 17.82 -20.24
N ALA A 404 4.95 17.08 -20.82
CA ALA A 404 4.72 15.69 -21.16
C ALA A 404 4.51 14.81 -19.90
N GLU A 405 5.28 15.07 -18.83
CA GLU A 405 5.12 14.41 -17.52
C GLU A 405 3.76 14.71 -16.90
N PHE A 406 3.32 15.97 -16.92
CA PHE A 406 1.97 16.38 -16.46
C PHE A 406 0.88 15.65 -17.24
N ASN A 407 0.95 15.59 -18.57
CA ASN A 407 0.00 14.87 -19.40
C ASN A 407 0.00 13.35 -19.12
N GLN A 408 1.19 12.78 -18.88
CA GLN A 408 1.34 11.37 -18.49
C GLN A 408 0.65 11.10 -17.14
N LYS A 409 0.89 11.94 -16.11
CA LYS A 409 0.27 11.78 -14.79
C LYS A 409 -1.26 11.96 -14.85
N THR A 410 -1.75 12.92 -15.64
CA THR A 410 -3.19 13.12 -15.88
C THR A 410 -3.83 11.88 -16.52
N THR A 411 -3.17 11.29 -17.51
CA THR A 411 -3.65 10.08 -18.16
C THR A 411 -3.61 8.89 -17.20
N PHE A 412 -2.54 8.75 -16.42
CA PHE A 412 -2.39 7.71 -15.40
C PHE A 412 -3.50 7.78 -14.35
N TRP A 413 -3.81 8.98 -13.83
CA TRP A 413 -4.91 9.18 -12.89
C TRP A 413 -6.25 8.71 -13.47
N ARG A 414 -6.58 9.10 -14.71
CA ARG A 414 -7.83 8.67 -15.38
C ARG A 414 -7.91 7.15 -15.48
N GLN A 415 -6.80 6.50 -15.83
CA GLN A 415 -6.76 5.03 -15.93
C GLN A 415 -6.84 4.36 -14.56
N THR A 416 -6.24 4.95 -13.53
CA THR A 416 -6.33 4.45 -12.16
C THR A 416 -7.74 4.57 -11.63
N LEU A 417 -8.43 5.70 -11.86
CA LEU A 417 -9.83 5.89 -11.49
C LEU A 417 -10.73 4.83 -12.15
N LEU A 418 -10.63 4.68 -13.49
CA LEU A 418 -11.40 3.69 -14.23
C LEU A 418 -11.15 2.27 -13.72
N ARG A 419 -9.88 1.93 -13.45
CA ARG A 419 -9.53 0.62 -12.89
C ARG A 419 -10.14 0.44 -11.50
N ALA A 420 -10.08 1.45 -10.63
CA ALA A 420 -10.66 1.41 -9.30
C ALA A 420 -12.18 1.19 -9.34
N GLU A 421 -12.88 1.87 -10.25
CA GLU A 421 -14.32 1.68 -10.46
C GLU A 421 -14.67 0.26 -10.90
N LEU A 422 -13.93 -0.29 -11.87
CA LEU A 422 -14.15 -1.65 -12.36
C LEU A 422 -13.83 -2.71 -11.31
N GLU A 423 -12.74 -2.53 -10.55
CA GLU A 423 -12.36 -3.42 -9.44
C GLU A 423 -13.42 -3.41 -8.33
N ALA A 424 -13.90 -2.24 -7.94
CA ALA A 424 -14.94 -2.10 -6.92
C ALA A 424 -16.25 -2.73 -7.34
N GLN A 425 -16.68 -2.51 -8.60
CA GLN A 425 -17.88 -3.13 -9.15
C GLN A 425 -17.75 -4.66 -9.21
N ALA A 426 -16.62 -5.19 -9.69
CA ALA A 426 -16.40 -6.62 -9.75
C ALA A 426 -16.37 -7.28 -8.35
N ALA A 427 -15.72 -6.63 -7.37
CA ALA A 427 -15.68 -7.12 -6.00
C ALA A 427 -17.07 -7.10 -5.35
N TYR A 428 -17.86 -6.04 -5.58
CA TYR A 428 -19.22 -5.94 -5.09
C TYR A 428 -20.13 -7.02 -5.69
N GLU A 429 -20.11 -7.23 -6.99
CA GLU A 429 -20.89 -8.29 -7.64
C GLU A 429 -20.50 -9.67 -7.14
N ARG A 430 -19.20 -9.93 -6.92
CA ARG A 430 -18.73 -11.17 -6.33
C ARG A 430 -19.30 -11.38 -4.93
N TYR A 431 -19.24 -10.35 -4.08
CA TYR A 431 -19.81 -10.39 -2.74
C TYR A 431 -21.33 -10.62 -2.78
N LYS A 432 -22.03 -9.92 -3.64
CA LYS A 432 -23.48 -10.04 -3.83
C LYS A 432 -23.89 -11.45 -4.22
N VAL A 433 -23.20 -12.07 -5.17
CA VAL A 433 -23.46 -13.46 -5.58
C VAL A 433 -23.17 -14.43 -4.43
N ALA A 434 -22.03 -14.27 -3.72
CA ALA A 434 -21.67 -15.10 -2.58
C ALA A 434 -22.72 -14.98 -1.44
N HIS A 435 -23.18 -13.76 -1.15
CA HIS A 435 -24.21 -13.51 -0.15
C HIS A 435 -25.55 -14.12 -0.54
N GLN A 436 -25.98 -14.03 -1.79
CA GLN A 436 -27.21 -14.66 -2.28
C GLN A 436 -27.16 -16.19 -2.16
N LEU A 437 -26.03 -16.80 -2.46
CA LEU A 437 -25.83 -18.24 -2.30
C LEU A 437 -25.88 -18.64 -0.81
N TYR A 438 -25.21 -17.87 0.05
CA TYR A 438 -25.24 -18.08 1.50
C TYR A 438 -26.65 -18.02 2.09
N GLU A 439 -27.44 -17.00 1.70
CA GLU A 439 -28.82 -16.87 2.20
C GLU A 439 -29.74 -18.02 1.73
N ARG A 440 -29.51 -18.54 0.52
CA ARG A 440 -30.25 -19.74 0.05
C ARG A 440 -29.90 -20.99 0.85
N GLU A 441 -28.60 -21.21 1.08
CA GLU A 441 -28.12 -22.38 1.84
C GLU A 441 -28.52 -22.30 3.31
N ARG A 442 -28.50 -21.12 3.93
CA ARG A 442 -28.90 -20.91 5.32
C ARG A 442 -30.33 -21.37 5.58
N GLY A 443 -31.21 -21.24 4.58
CA GLY A 443 -32.58 -21.74 4.64
C GLY A 443 -32.72 -23.27 4.52
N LEU A 444 -31.69 -23.91 3.92
CA LEU A 444 -31.70 -25.35 3.62
C LEU A 444 -30.88 -26.19 4.62
N THR A 445 -30.06 -25.55 5.49
CA THR A 445 -29.25 -26.27 6.49
C THR A 445 -30.13 -27.02 7.46
N SER A 446 -30.48 -28.19 7.05
CA SER A 446 -31.50 -29.03 7.69
C SER A 446 -30.91 -29.68 8.96
N LYS A 447 -31.61 -29.51 10.05
CA LYS A 447 -31.42 -30.30 11.29
C LYS A 447 -31.66 -31.79 11.05
N GLU A 448 -32.10 -32.19 9.86
CA GLU A 448 -32.53 -33.53 9.46
C GLU A 448 -31.32 -34.45 9.14
N LEU A 449 -30.24 -33.92 8.55
CA LEU A 449 -29.06 -34.73 8.18
C LEU A 449 -28.42 -35.51 9.35
N PRO A 450 -28.22 -34.94 10.56
CA PRO A 450 -27.73 -35.70 11.70
C PRO A 450 -28.73 -36.79 12.19
N GLN A 451 -30.05 -36.54 12.05
CA GLN A 451 -31.07 -37.51 12.43
C GLN A 451 -31.12 -38.67 11.45
N GLU A 452 -31.01 -38.42 10.16
CA GLU A 452 -30.94 -39.45 9.12
C GLU A 452 -29.70 -40.34 9.31
N LEU A 453 -28.54 -39.75 9.62
CA LEU A 453 -27.36 -40.54 9.94
C LEU A 453 -27.56 -41.45 11.16
N GLN A 454 -28.12 -40.92 12.23
CA GLN A 454 -28.40 -41.71 13.42
C GLN A 454 -29.37 -42.86 13.13
N SER A 455 -30.35 -42.68 12.24
CA SER A 455 -31.25 -43.74 11.82
C SER A 455 -30.54 -44.84 11.02
N LEU A 456 -29.62 -44.43 10.12
CA LEU A 456 -28.78 -45.35 9.36
C LEU A 456 -27.80 -46.12 10.27
N GLU A 457 -27.22 -45.47 11.26
CA GLU A 457 -26.36 -46.10 12.26
C GLU A 457 -27.11 -47.17 13.09
N LYS A 458 -28.33 -46.88 13.51
CA LYS A 458 -29.18 -47.88 14.19
C LYS A 458 -29.51 -49.07 13.28
N GLN A 459 -29.88 -48.84 12.02
CA GLN A 459 -30.14 -49.91 11.05
C GLN A 459 -28.87 -50.75 10.76
N PHE A 460 -27.69 -50.15 10.81
CA PHE A 460 -26.44 -50.86 10.71
C PHE A 460 -26.16 -51.73 11.95
N GLU A 461 -26.46 -51.23 13.17
CA GLU A 461 -26.32 -52.02 14.40
C GLU A 461 -27.16 -53.26 14.39
N ILE A 462 -28.37 -53.21 13.80
CA ILE A 462 -29.26 -54.38 13.64
C ILE A 462 -28.95 -55.25 12.40
N GLY A 463 -27.94 -54.84 11.60
CA GLY A 463 -27.51 -55.64 10.45
C GLY A 463 -28.35 -55.46 9.18
N GLU A 464 -29.25 -54.47 9.11
CA GLU A 464 -30.07 -54.20 7.94
C GLU A 464 -29.33 -53.40 6.84
N VAL A 465 -28.26 -52.73 7.20
CA VAL A 465 -27.48 -51.85 6.31
C VAL A 465 -26.02 -52.31 6.24
N ASP A 466 -25.47 -52.29 5.04
CA ASP A 466 -24.07 -52.64 4.77
C ASP A 466 -23.07 -51.54 5.19
N VAL A 467 -21.86 -51.91 5.60
CA VAL A 467 -20.74 -51.07 5.99
C VAL A 467 -20.47 -50.01 4.94
N VAL A 468 -20.51 -50.38 3.66
CA VAL A 468 -20.25 -49.46 2.56
C VAL A 468 -21.25 -48.31 2.50
N ARG A 469 -22.51 -48.56 2.78
CA ARG A 469 -23.56 -47.54 2.82
C ARG A 469 -23.36 -46.53 3.95
N ILE A 470 -22.89 -46.95 5.11
CA ILE A 470 -22.59 -46.03 6.23
C ILE A 470 -21.37 -45.14 5.88
N ILE A 471 -20.29 -45.72 5.30
CA ILE A 471 -19.16 -44.95 4.87
C ILE A 471 -19.59 -43.91 3.82
N GLN A 472 -20.41 -44.29 2.85
CA GLN A 472 -20.95 -43.37 1.84
C GLN A 472 -21.78 -42.25 2.44
N ALA A 473 -22.72 -42.57 3.37
CA ALA A 473 -23.54 -41.56 4.05
C ALA A 473 -22.70 -40.59 4.86
N ARG A 474 -21.73 -41.07 5.63
CA ARG A 474 -20.80 -40.24 6.41
C ARG A 474 -19.97 -39.35 5.50
N THR A 475 -19.43 -39.90 4.43
CA THR A 475 -18.65 -39.15 3.42
C THR A 475 -19.50 -38.05 2.81
N SER A 476 -20.76 -38.32 2.45
CA SER A 476 -21.68 -37.31 1.89
C SER A 476 -21.98 -36.17 2.88
N ILE A 477 -22.18 -36.50 4.17
CA ILE A 477 -22.41 -35.48 5.21
C ILE A 477 -21.15 -34.58 5.40
N LEU A 478 -19.97 -35.21 5.46
CA LEU A 478 -18.72 -34.48 5.58
C LEU A 478 -18.46 -33.57 4.37
N GLN A 479 -18.79 -34.06 3.15
CA GLN A 479 -18.72 -33.25 1.93
C GLN A 479 -19.69 -32.07 1.99
N ASN A 480 -20.91 -32.26 2.49
CA ASN A 480 -21.89 -31.19 2.66
C ASN A 480 -21.44 -30.17 3.71
N GLN A 481 -20.92 -30.60 4.88
CA GLN A 481 -20.37 -29.69 5.89
C GLN A 481 -19.16 -28.88 5.34
N ARG A 482 -18.30 -29.52 4.54
CA ARG A 482 -17.17 -28.86 3.88
C ARG A 482 -17.67 -27.87 2.84
N ALA A 483 -18.64 -28.23 1.99
CA ALA A 483 -19.20 -27.35 0.97
C ALA A 483 -19.86 -26.10 1.60
N HIS A 484 -20.58 -26.28 2.71
CA HIS A 484 -21.14 -25.15 3.46
C HIS A 484 -20.04 -24.23 4.01
N LEU A 485 -18.98 -24.80 4.60
CA LEU A 485 -17.86 -24.02 5.11
C LEU A 485 -17.11 -23.31 3.98
N ASP A 486 -16.96 -23.95 2.82
CA ASP A 486 -16.35 -23.35 1.60
C ASP A 486 -17.17 -22.16 1.11
N LEU A 487 -18.49 -22.26 1.12
CA LEU A 487 -19.40 -21.17 0.75
C LEU A 487 -19.28 -19.97 1.70
N VAL A 488 -19.27 -20.21 3.01
CA VAL A 488 -19.10 -19.15 4.00
C VAL A 488 -17.70 -18.51 3.88
N ASN A 489 -16.67 -19.31 3.60
CA ASN A 489 -15.34 -18.78 3.35
C ASN A 489 -15.29 -17.93 2.09
N GLU A 490 -15.94 -18.33 0.98
CA GLU A 490 -16.02 -17.51 -0.23
C GLU A 490 -16.70 -16.17 0.05
N LEU A 491 -17.77 -16.16 0.85
CA LEU A 491 -18.43 -14.94 1.28
C LEU A 491 -17.50 -14.05 2.12
N ALA A 492 -16.78 -14.64 3.08
CA ALA A 492 -15.83 -13.92 3.93
C ALA A 492 -14.65 -13.33 3.14
N GLN A 493 -14.10 -14.11 2.21
CA GLN A 493 -13.02 -13.64 1.34
C GLN A 493 -13.50 -12.54 0.38
N SER A 494 -14.70 -12.68 -0.17
CA SER A 494 -15.28 -11.63 -1.04
C SER A 494 -15.58 -10.35 -0.27
N ALA A 495 -15.99 -10.42 1.00
CA ALA A 495 -16.16 -9.25 1.86
C ALA A 495 -14.81 -8.53 2.09
N ALA A 496 -13.77 -9.26 2.47
CA ALA A 496 -12.45 -8.67 2.68
C ALA A 496 -11.84 -8.11 1.39
N LEU A 497 -12.09 -8.73 0.23
CA LEU A 497 -11.71 -8.18 -1.08
C LEU A 497 -12.47 -6.90 -1.41
N LEU A 498 -13.76 -6.83 -1.07
CA LEU A 498 -14.57 -5.63 -1.28
C LEU A 498 -14.05 -4.45 -0.46
N VAL A 499 -13.58 -4.67 0.79
CA VAL A 499 -12.89 -3.63 1.58
C VAL A 499 -11.71 -3.06 0.82
N GLY A 500 -10.83 -3.91 0.30
CA GLY A 500 -9.63 -3.46 -0.43
C GLY A 500 -9.94 -2.80 -1.77
N ALA A 501 -10.96 -3.28 -2.48
CA ALA A 501 -11.32 -2.82 -3.81
C ALA A 501 -12.15 -1.53 -3.81
N SER A 502 -12.95 -1.28 -2.78
CA SER A 502 -13.83 -0.11 -2.70
C SER A 502 -13.39 0.92 -1.65
N GLY A 503 -12.61 0.52 -0.66
CA GLY A 503 -12.34 1.33 0.53
C GLY A 503 -13.47 1.35 1.55
N MET A 504 -14.53 0.55 1.34
CA MET A 504 -15.64 0.44 2.31
C MET A 504 -15.17 -0.25 3.60
N PRO A 505 -15.65 0.19 4.77
CA PRO A 505 -15.33 -0.46 6.02
C PRO A 505 -16.02 -1.83 6.13
N LEU A 506 -15.35 -2.78 6.79
CA LEU A 506 -15.85 -4.15 6.97
C LEU A 506 -17.16 -4.20 7.79
N GLU A 507 -17.40 -3.21 8.64
CA GLU A 507 -18.59 -3.03 9.48
C GLU A 507 -19.90 -2.94 8.68
N LEU A 508 -19.82 -2.56 7.40
CA LEU A 508 -21.00 -2.53 6.52
C LEU A 508 -21.46 -3.93 6.10
N MET A 509 -20.57 -4.93 6.19
CA MET A 509 -20.79 -6.30 5.72
C MET A 509 -20.95 -7.30 6.85
N ILE A 510 -20.50 -6.97 8.06
CA ILE A 510 -20.58 -7.85 9.23
C ILE A 510 -21.38 -7.16 10.33
N SER A 511 -22.32 -7.89 10.94
CA SER A 511 -22.98 -7.43 12.18
C SER A 511 -22.03 -7.61 13.36
N PRO A 512 -21.86 -6.62 14.23
CA PRO A 512 -21.07 -6.74 15.44
C PRO A 512 -21.61 -7.79 16.40
#